data_243b7f534cc35450fdc2f782181d0eb0
#
_entry.id   243b7f534cc35450fdc2f782181d0eb0
#
_cell.length_a   1.000
_cell.length_b   1.000
_cell.length_c   1.000
_cell.angle_alpha   90.00
_cell.angle_beta   90.00
_cell.angle_gamma   90.00
#
_symmetry.space_group_name_H-M   'P 1'
#
loop_
_entity.id
_entity.type
_entity.pdbx_description
1 polymer ?
#
loop_
_entity_poly.entity_id
_entity_poly.type
_entity_poly.pdbx_seq_one_letter_code
_entity_poly.pdbx_strand_id
1 'polypeptide(L)'
;STLTLDFIKGNIIKEMDEKRQVKWMRGLLVVFIAVSVVLALIQYRSNVTFIAQLMGVSWGALAGAFLAPFLYGLYWKRTTKAACWVSFLFSTVVMLANIFFRSAFPAYLQSPINAGAFCMLAGLVIVPVVSVLTKAPEQKTLERIFSCYEQKVTVSVKDSLE
;
A
#
# COMPACT_ATOMS: atom_id res chain seq x y z
N SER A 1 13.11 -6.82 5.79
CA SER A 1 13.84 -7.19 4.54
C SER A 1 13.53 -6.21 3.40
N THR A 2 12.28 -5.93 3.09
CA THR A 2 11.85 -5.04 1.99
C THR A 2 12.51 -3.66 2.04
N LEU A 3 12.50 -3.00 3.20
CA LEU A 3 13.17 -1.70 3.39
C LEU A 3 14.69 -1.76 3.11
N THR A 4 15.34 -2.87 3.48
CA THR A 4 16.78 -3.03 3.26
C THR A 4 17.09 -3.41 1.82
N LEU A 5 16.34 -4.34 1.24
CA LEU A 5 16.57 -4.85 -0.11
C LEU A 5 16.10 -3.88 -1.18
N ASP A 6 14.89 -3.37 -1.06
CA ASP A 6 14.28 -2.59 -2.14
C ASP A 6 14.65 -1.12 -2.04
N PHE A 7 14.66 -0.55 -0.84
CA PHE A 7 14.94 0.87 -0.67
C PHE A 7 16.42 1.18 -0.53
N ILE A 8 17.14 0.52 0.38
CA ILE A 8 18.56 0.84 0.65
C ILE A 8 19.43 0.33 -0.48
N LYS A 9 19.29 -0.94 -0.87
CA LYS A 9 20.10 -1.53 -1.95
C LYS A 9 19.70 -0.97 -3.32
N GLY A 10 18.42 -0.71 -3.56
CA GLY A 10 17.95 -0.21 -4.84
C GLY A 10 18.29 1.26 -5.11
N ASN A 11 18.22 2.13 -4.08
CA ASN A 11 18.33 3.58 -4.26
C ASN A 11 19.60 4.22 -3.68
N ILE A 12 20.16 3.66 -2.61
CA ILE A 12 21.25 4.31 -1.86
C ILE A 12 22.60 3.63 -2.12
N ILE A 13 22.66 2.32 -2.09
CA ILE A 13 23.91 1.55 -2.23
C ILE A 13 23.68 0.40 -3.20
N LYS A 14 24.06 0.60 -4.48
CA LYS A 14 23.86 -0.38 -5.55
C LYS A 14 24.66 -1.67 -5.36
N GLU A 15 25.86 -1.59 -4.77
CA GLU A 15 26.71 -2.74 -4.45
C GLU A 15 26.85 -2.87 -2.93
N MET A 16 26.02 -3.72 -2.33
CA MET A 16 26.07 -3.98 -0.89
C MET A 16 26.49 -5.44 -0.65
N ASP A 17 27.61 -5.62 0.03
CA ASP A 17 28.07 -6.92 0.50
C ASP A 17 27.04 -7.56 1.45
N GLU A 18 26.86 -8.88 1.37
CA GLU A 18 25.87 -9.63 2.17
C GLU A 18 26.01 -9.38 3.67
N LYS A 19 27.24 -9.25 4.18
CA LYS A 19 27.51 -8.96 5.59
C LYS A 19 26.97 -7.58 6.00
N ARG A 20 27.13 -6.58 5.14
CA ARG A 20 26.59 -5.23 5.36
C ARG A 20 25.07 -5.22 5.31
N GLN A 21 24.47 -5.96 4.38
CA GLN A 21 23.03 -6.10 4.26
C GLN A 21 22.42 -6.66 5.54
N VAL A 22 22.98 -7.75 6.08
CA VAL A 22 22.52 -8.35 7.35
C VAL A 22 22.67 -7.36 8.53
N LYS A 23 23.76 -6.58 8.56
CA LYS A 23 23.98 -5.58 9.61
C LYS A 23 22.92 -4.46 9.56
N TRP A 24 22.57 -3.97 8.38
CA TRP A 24 21.50 -2.99 8.20
C TRP A 24 20.13 -3.55 8.57
N MET A 25 19.83 -4.81 8.19
CA MET A 25 18.59 -5.48 8.58
C MET A 25 18.46 -5.59 10.10
N ARG A 26 19.53 -5.98 10.79
CA ARG A 26 19.54 -6.05 12.26
C ARG A 26 19.38 -4.67 12.90
N GLY A 27 20.05 -3.65 12.38
CA GLY A 27 19.92 -2.27 12.86
C GLY A 27 18.50 -1.75 12.74
N LEU A 28 17.87 -1.90 11.57
CA LEU A 28 16.47 -1.54 11.35
C LEU A 28 15.52 -2.30 12.27
N LEU A 29 15.76 -3.61 12.47
CA LEU A 29 14.95 -4.43 13.36
C LEU A 29 15.00 -3.91 14.80
N VAL A 30 16.17 -3.55 15.30
CA VAL A 30 16.33 -2.96 16.63
C VAL A 30 15.59 -1.63 16.75
N VAL A 31 15.67 -0.77 15.72
CA VAL A 31 14.92 0.50 15.69
C VAL A 31 13.40 0.25 15.74
N PHE A 32 12.89 -0.68 14.94
CA PHE A 32 11.45 -1.02 14.96
C PHE A 32 11.01 -1.60 16.30
N ILE A 33 11.84 -2.46 16.94
CA ILE A 33 11.55 -2.98 18.28
C ILE A 33 11.52 -1.83 19.30
N ALA A 34 12.49 -0.93 19.26
CA ALA A 34 12.53 0.22 20.17
C ALA A 34 11.28 1.10 20.01
N VAL A 35 10.87 1.42 18.79
CA VAL A 35 9.63 2.16 18.51
C VAL A 35 8.41 1.40 19.03
N SER A 36 8.33 0.09 18.82
CA SER A 36 7.23 -0.75 19.31
C SER A 36 7.16 -0.76 20.84
N VAL A 37 8.29 -0.83 21.53
CA VAL A 37 8.36 -0.77 23.00
C VAL A 37 7.88 0.60 23.50
N VAL A 38 8.31 1.70 22.88
CA VAL A 38 7.86 3.04 23.23
C VAL A 38 6.34 3.17 23.07
N LEU A 39 5.81 2.70 21.93
CA LEU A 39 4.36 2.70 21.70
C LEU A 39 3.61 1.83 22.72
N ALA A 40 4.15 0.67 23.08
CA ALA A 40 3.57 -0.21 24.10
C ALA A 40 3.55 0.43 25.49
N LEU A 41 4.62 1.18 25.86
CA LEU A 41 4.68 1.91 27.12
C LEU A 41 3.68 3.08 27.16
N ILE A 42 3.56 3.83 26.07
CA ILE A 42 2.55 4.89 25.93
C ILE A 42 1.16 4.29 26.10
N GLN A 43 0.93 3.13 25.51
CA GLN A 43 -0.35 2.43 25.55
C GLN A 43 -0.67 1.84 26.92
N TYR A 44 0.31 1.34 27.66
CA TYR A 44 0.11 0.85 29.03
C TYR A 44 -0.50 1.93 29.94
N ARG A 45 -0.24 3.21 29.60
CA ARG A 45 -0.84 4.38 30.29
C ARG A 45 -2.17 4.83 29.68
N SER A 46 -2.56 4.31 28.52
CA SER A 46 -3.77 4.67 27.80
C SER A 46 -4.74 3.49 27.73
N ASN A 47 -6.05 3.74 27.71
CA ASN A 47 -7.05 2.66 27.63
C ASN A 47 -6.90 1.78 26.37
N VAL A 48 -7.24 0.51 26.48
CA VAL A 48 -7.11 -0.59 25.49
C VAL A 48 -7.71 -0.27 24.09
N THR A 49 -8.60 0.69 23.98
CA THR A 49 -9.23 1.15 22.73
C THR A 49 -8.25 1.72 21.70
N PHE A 50 -7.07 2.15 22.13
CA PHE A 50 -6.08 2.80 21.26
C PHE A 50 -5.43 1.84 20.25
N ILE A 51 -5.17 0.57 20.62
CA ILE A 51 -4.62 -0.43 19.66
C ILE A 51 -5.60 -0.72 18.54
N ALA A 52 -6.85 -1.00 18.88
CA ALA A 52 -7.87 -1.31 17.88
C ALA A 52 -8.05 -0.15 16.89
N GLN A 53 -7.96 1.09 17.38
CA GLN A 53 -8.00 2.27 16.54
C GLN A 53 -6.77 2.38 15.61
N LEU A 54 -5.55 2.17 16.13
CA LEU A 54 -4.33 2.16 15.32
C LEU A 54 -4.35 1.05 14.26
N MET A 55 -4.80 -0.14 14.60
CA MET A 55 -4.98 -1.21 13.64
C MET A 55 -5.98 -0.81 12.55
N GLY A 56 -7.14 -0.29 12.93
CA GLY A 56 -8.16 0.16 11.98
C GLY A 56 -7.65 1.25 11.05
N VAL A 57 -6.88 2.21 11.57
CA VAL A 57 -6.25 3.27 10.77
C VAL A 57 -5.22 2.71 9.80
N SER A 58 -4.32 1.83 10.26
CA SER A 58 -3.26 1.25 9.43
C SER A 58 -3.83 0.40 8.30
N TRP A 59 -4.76 -0.49 8.61
CA TRP A 59 -5.44 -1.32 7.61
C TRP A 59 -6.30 -0.50 6.66
N GLY A 60 -7.04 0.50 7.19
CA GLY A 60 -7.84 1.41 6.39
C GLY A 60 -7.01 2.25 5.43
N ALA A 61 -5.86 2.76 5.88
CA ALA A 61 -4.93 3.51 5.04
C ALA A 61 -4.35 2.64 3.91
N LEU A 62 -3.88 1.42 4.24
CA LEU A 62 -3.34 0.48 3.26
C LEU A 62 -4.41 0.07 2.24
N ALA A 63 -5.57 -0.37 2.71
CA ALA A 63 -6.64 -0.81 1.84
C ALA A 63 -7.14 0.33 0.94
N GLY A 64 -7.36 1.53 1.51
CA GLY A 64 -7.78 2.70 0.75
C GLY A 64 -6.74 3.18 -0.26
N ALA A 65 -5.45 3.08 0.08
CA ALA A 65 -4.37 3.51 -0.80
C ALA A 65 -4.14 2.57 -2.00
N PHE A 66 -4.25 1.25 -1.77
CA PHE A 66 -3.79 0.26 -2.75
C PHE A 66 -4.90 -0.48 -3.49
N LEU A 67 -6.10 -0.62 -2.91
CA LEU A 67 -7.18 -1.40 -3.52
C LEU A 67 -7.51 -0.93 -4.94
N ALA A 68 -7.80 0.36 -5.11
CA ALA A 68 -8.20 0.90 -6.40
C ALA A 68 -7.05 0.90 -7.42
N PRO A 69 -5.82 1.38 -7.11
CA PRO A 69 -4.68 1.26 -8.01
C PRO A 69 -4.37 -0.17 -8.42
N PHE A 70 -4.46 -1.13 -7.49
CA PHE A 70 -4.21 -2.53 -7.78
C PHE A 70 -5.26 -3.12 -8.72
N LEU A 71 -6.54 -2.91 -8.40
CA LEU A 71 -7.65 -3.42 -9.20
C LEU A 71 -7.64 -2.85 -10.62
N TYR A 72 -7.54 -1.54 -10.75
CA TYR A 72 -7.49 -0.90 -12.07
C TYR A 72 -6.16 -1.15 -12.79
N GLY A 73 -5.05 -1.29 -12.09
CA GLY A 73 -3.74 -1.62 -12.68
C GLY A 73 -3.73 -3.00 -13.33
N LEU A 74 -4.48 -3.97 -12.79
CA LEU A 74 -4.60 -5.31 -13.38
C LEU A 74 -5.57 -5.38 -14.57
N TYR A 75 -6.71 -4.70 -14.47
CA TYR A 75 -7.80 -4.89 -15.44
C TYR A 75 -7.95 -3.75 -16.44
N TRP A 76 -7.42 -2.57 -16.15
CA TRP A 76 -7.62 -1.40 -16.99
C TRP A 76 -6.33 -0.82 -17.54
N LYS A 77 -6.10 -0.97 -18.84
CA LYS A 77 -4.89 -0.55 -19.55
C LYS A 77 -4.63 0.98 -19.50
N ARG A 78 -5.59 1.79 -19.08
CA ARG A 78 -5.49 3.25 -19.04
C ARG A 78 -5.08 3.82 -17.68
N THR A 79 -4.84 2.97 -16.68
CA THR A 79 -4.43 3.42 -15.33
C THR A 79 -3.10 4.15 -15.40
N THR A 80 -3.04 5.38 -14.84
CA THR A 80 -1.85 6.23 -14.88
C THR A 80 -1.12 6.25 -13.54
N LYS A 81 0.20 6.48 -13.57
CA LYS A 81 1.00 6.65 -12.35
C LYS A 81 0.48 7.78 -11.47
N ALA A 82 0.02 8.88 -12.09
CA ALA A 82 -0.54 10.02 -11.36
C ALA A 82 -1.79 9.64 -10.57
N ALA A 83 -2.69 8.85 -11.17
CA ALA A 83 -3.91 8.38 -10.49
C ALA A 83 -3.58 7.50 -9.27
N CYS A 84 -2.57 6.63 -9.37
CA CYS A 84 -2.11 5.81 -8.26
C CYS A 84 -1.57 6.69 -7.11
N TRP A 85 -0.74 7.69 -7.44
CA TRP A 85 -0.21 8.63 -6.44
C TRP A 85 -1.30 9.46 -5.77
N VAL A 86 -2.29 9.95 -6.53
CA VAL A 86 -3.42 10.72 -5.99
C VAL A 86 -4.24 9.85 -5.03
N SER A 87 -4.55 8.61 -5.41
CA SER A 87 -5.27 7.67 -4.54
C SER A 87 -4.50 7.38 -3.24
N PHE A 88 -3.20 7.13 -3.35
CA PHE A 88 -2.33 6.89 -2.20
C PHE A 88 -2.28 8.09 -1.25
N LEU A 89 -2.01 9.28 -1.78
CA LEU A 89 -1.93 10.50 -0.98
C LEU A 89 -3.28 10.84 -0.34
N PHE A 90 -4.38 10.74 -1.11
CA PHE A 90 -5.72 11.00 -0.61
C PHE A 90 -6.06 10.10 0.58
N SER A 91 -5.89 8.78 0.44
CA SER A 91 -6.18 7.84 1.52
C SER A 91 -5.31 8.09 2.75
N THR A 92 -4.01 8.32 2.55
CA THR A 92 -3.07 8.57 3.65
C THR A 92 -3.43 9.86 4.39
N VAL A 93 -3.72 10.95 3.68
CA VAL A 93 -4.10 12.25 4.27
C VAL A 93 -5.41 12.14 5.02
N VAL A 94 -6.43 11.50 4.44
CA VAL A 94 -7.74 11.33 5.12
C VAL A 94 -7.58 10.52 6.40
N MET A 95 -6.81 9.44 6.38
CA MET A 95 -6.61 8.60 7.56
C MET A 95 -5.78 9.30 8.64
N LEU A 96 -4.74 10.04 8.25
CA LEU A 96 -3.99 10.87 9.21
C LEU A 96 -4.85 11.99 9.78
N ALA A 97 -5.62 12.68 8.94
CA ALA A 97 -6.56 13.71 9.41
C ALA A 97 -7.60 13.13 10.39
N ASN A 98 -8.06 11.90 10.17
CA ASN A 98 -8.97 11.22 11.09
C ASN A 98 -8.35 10.99 12.48
N ILE A 99 -7.03 10.78 12.57
CA ILE A 99 -6.35 10.66 13.86
C ILE A 99 -6.29 12.00 14.58
N PHE A 100 -5.86 13.06 13.89
CA PHE A 100 -5.57 14.35 14.51
C PHE A 100 -6.81 15.24 14.65
N PHE A 101 -7.74 15.17 13.72
CA PHE A 101 -8.92 16.05 13.62
C PHE A 101 -10.23 15.26 13.67
N ARG A 102 -10.30 14.27 14.55
CA ARG A 102 -11.44 13.36 14.66
C ARG A 102 -12.78 14.11 14.83
N SER A 103 -12.79 15.21 15.57
CA SER A 103 -13.98 16.02 15.82
C SER A 103 -14.49 16.80 14.60
N ALA A 104 -13.64 17.01 13.59
CA ALA A 104 -14.04 17.68 12.34
C ALA A 104 -14.76 16.75 11.37
N PHE A 105 -14.69 15.43 11.59
CA PHE A 105 -15.36 14.46 10.75
C PHE A 105 -16.79 14.18 11.22
N PRO A 106 -17.74 13.90 10.29
CA PRO A 106 -19.06 13.43 10.65
C PRO A 106 -19.00 12.22 11.56
N ALA A 107 -19.96 12.07 12.47
CA ALA A 107 -19.96 11.02 13.50
C ALA A 107 -19.72 9.61 12.93
N TYR A 108 -20.24 9.32 11.75
CA TYR A 108 -20.07 8.06 11.05
C TYR A 108 -18.62 7.83 10.56
N LEU A 109 -17.90 8.87 10.13
CA LEU A 109 -16.50 8.78 9.68
C LEU A 109 -15.47 8.88 10.82
N GLN A 110 -15.90 9.14 12.05
CA GLN A 110 -15.01 9.16 13.21
C GLN A 110 -14.47 7.76 13.57
N SER A 111 -15.15 6.70 13.12
CA SER A 111 -14.63 5.34 13.23
C SER A 111 -13.56 5.11 12.16
N PRO A 112 -12.35 4.64 12.54
CA PRO A 112 -11.28 4.34 11.59
C PRO A 112 -11.68 3.31 10.52
N ILE A 113 -12.55 2.37 10.87
CA ILE A 113 -13.04 1.34 9.95
C ILE A 113 -13.91 1.99 8.86
N ASN A 114 -14.83 2.86 9.25
CA ASN A 114 -15.70 3.56 8.29
C ASN A 114 -14.92 4.54 7.42
N ALA A 115 -13.93 5.24 8.00
CA ALA A 115 -13.03 6.10 7.25
C ALA A 115 -12.20 5.31 6.24
N GLY A 116 -11.71 4.13 6.62
CA GLY A 116 -11.02 3.21 5.72
C GLY A 116 -11.92 2.73 4.56
N ALA A 117 -13.15 2.30 4.87
CA ALA A 117 -14.13 1.92 3.85
C ALA A 117 -14.46 3.08 2.90
N PHE A 118 -14.62 4.29 3.44
CA PHE A 118 -14.81 5.50 2.63
C PHE A 118 -13.61 5.74 1.69
N CYS A 119 -12.37 5.64 2.19
CA CYS A 119 -11.16 5.78 1.37
C CYS A 119 -11.09 4.73 0.25
N MET A 120 -11.51 3.48 0.52
CA MET A 120 -11.56 2.42 -0.48
C MET A 120 -12.56 2.77 -1.60
N LEU A 121 -13.78 3.15 -1.25
CA LEU A 121 -14.83 3.54 -2.21
C LEU A 121 -14.44 4.81 -2.99
N ALA A 122 -13.93 5.82 -2.29
CA ALA A 122 -13.43 7.04 -2.92
C ALA A 122 -12.29 6.76 -3.90
N GLY A 123 -11.35 5.87 -3.56
CA GLY A 123 -10.27 5.43 -4.43
C GLY A 123 -10.78 4.80 -5.73
N LEU A 124 -11.84 3.99 -5.66
CA LEU A 124 -12.47 3.38 -6.85
C LEU A 124 -13.05 4.43 -7.81
N VAL A 125 -13.38 5.61 -7.33
CA VAL A 125 -13.86 6.73 -8.17
C VAL A 125 -12.69 7.62 -8.60
N ILE A 126 -11.79 7.94 -7.70
CA ILE A 126 -10.66 8.85 -7.94
C ILE A 126 -9.73 8.30 -9.02
N VAL A 127 -9.37 7.01 -8.95
CA VAL A 127 -8.42 6.41 -9.90
C VAL A 127 -8.91 6.51 -11.34
N PRO A 128 -10.14 6.09 -11.72
CA PRO A 128 -10.60 6.23 -13.08
C PRO A 128 -10.76 7.69 -13.51
N VAL A 129 -11.28 8.56 -12.66
CA VAL A 129 -11.43 9.99 -12.97
C VAL A 129 -10.08 10.62 -13.29
N VAL A 130 -9.09 10.47 -12.41
CA VAL A 130 -7.75 11.03 -12.61
C VAL A 130 -7.04 10.38 -13.80
N SER A 131 -7.23 9.07 -14.04
CA SER A 131 -6.64 8.38 -15.18
C SER A 131 -7.22 8.85 -16.52
N VAL A 132 -8.48 9.24 -16.56
CA VAL A 132 -9.09 9.84 -17.78
C VAL A 132 -8.57 11.26 -18.01
N LEU A 133 -8.37 12.03 -16.95
CA LEU A 133 -7.89 13.42 -17.03
C LEU A 133 -6.38 13.52 -17.30
N THR A 134 -5.62 12.46 -17.05
CA THR A 134 -4.15 12.42 -17.26
C THR A 134 -3.79 11.75 -18.59
N LYS A 135 -2.60 12.09 -19.12
CA LYS A 135 -2.09 11.47 -20.35
C LYS A 135 -1.99 9.96 -20.19
N ALA A 136 -2.53 9.23 -21.17
CA ALA A 136 -2.44 7.77 -21.20
C ALA A 136 -0.98 7.28 -21.18
N PRO A 137 -0.69 6.12 -20.56
CA PRO A 137 0.64 5.53 -20.61
C PRO A 137 1.06 5.17 -22.05
N GLU A 138 2.37 5.09 -22.29
CA GLU A 138 2.90 4.72 -23.60
C GLU A 138 2.46 3.31 -24.02
N GLN A 139 1.97 3.16 -25.24
CA GLN A 139 1.47 1.90 -25.78
C GLN A 139 2.51 0.78 -25.73
N LYS A 140 3.79 1.07 -26.03
CA LYS A 140 4.88 0.08 -25.93
C LYS A 140 5.04 -0.51 -24.53
N THR A 141 4.84 0.30 -23.48
CA THR A 141 4.90 -0.16 -22.10
C THR A 141 3.68 -1.01 -21.76
N LEU A 142 2.50 -0.63 -22.25
CA LEU A 142 1.26 -1.39 -22.06
C LEU A 142 1.32 -2.76 -22.74
N GLU A 143 1.73 -2.85 -23.99
CA GLU A 143 1.89 -4.11 -24.71
C GLU A 143 2.87 -5.06 -24.02
N ARG A 144 3.99 -4.54 -23.51
CA ARG A 144 4.95 -5.34 -22.76
C ARG A 144 4.40 -5.89 -21.44
N ILE A 145 3.62 -5.08 -20.71
CA ILE A 145 3.06 -5.48 -19.40
C ILE A 145 1.89 -6.44 -19.59
N PHE A 146 1.05 -6.18 -20.59
CA PHE A 146 -0.15 -6.99 -20.84
C PHE A 146 0.08 -8.18 -21.78
N SER A 147 1.29 -8.35 -22.34
CA SER A 147 1.63 -9.52 -23.18
C SER A 147 1.47 -10.85 -22.46
N CYS A 148 1.62 -10.87 -21.15
CA CYS A 148 1.40 -12.08 -20.34
C CYS A 148 -0.05 -12.58 -20.36
N TYR A 149 -1.04 -11.71 -20.60
CA TYR A 149 -2.45 -12.11 -20.70
C TYR A 149 -2.79 -12.77 -22.06
N GLU A 150 -1.95 -12.58 -23.07
CA GLU A 150 -2.12 -13.16 -24.40
C GLU A 150 -1.40 -14.51 -24.54
N GLN A 151 -0.50 -14.84 -23.62
CA GLN A 151 0.22 -16.11 -23.61
C GLN A 151 -0.68 -17.23 -23.10
N LYS A 152 -1.12 -18.10 -24.04
CA LYS A 152 -1.77 -19.37 -23.69
C LYS A 152 -0.70 -20.34 -23.19
N VAL A 153 -0.63 -20.56 -21.88
CA VAL A 153 0.19 -21.62 -21.30
C VAL A 153 -0.57 -22.94 -21.49
N THR A 154 -0.14 -23.77 -22.45
CA THR A 154 -0.57 -25.16 -22.53
C THR A 154 0.13 -25.93 -21.42
N VAL A 155 -0.58 -26.17 -20.33
CA VAL A 155 -0.12 -27.09 -19.29
C VAL A 155 -0.26 -28.49 -19.89
N SER A 156 0.88 -29.19 -20.10
CA SER A 156 0.86 -30.61 -20.46
C SER A 156 0.20 -31.35 -19.29
N VAL A 157 -0.98 -31.89 -19.54
CA VAL A 157 -1.62 -32.83 -18.62
C VAL A 157 -0.67 -34.02 -18.50
N LYS A 158 -0.15 -34.25 -17.31
CA LYS A 158 0.69 -35.41 -17.04
C LYS A 158 -0.21 -36.65 -17.15
N ASP A 159 -0.19 -37.33 -18.31
CA ASP A 159 -0.74 -38.66 -18.42
C ASP A 159 0.10 -39.58 -17.55
N SER A 160 -0.36 -39.86 -16.38
CA SER A 160 -0.12 -41.07 -15.63
C SER A 160 -0.38 -40.85 -14.13
N LEU A 161 -1.56 -41.22 -13.75
CA LEU A 161 -1.77 -41.92 -12.50
C LEU A 161 -2.14 -43.35 -12.92
N GLU A 162 -1.16 -44.13 -13.37
CA GLU A 162 -1.12 -45.58 -13.25
C GLU A 162 -0.03 -45.94 -12.27
#